data_a235e7484fda567b7b711884d241baed
#
_entry.id   a235e7484fda567b7b711884d241baed
#
_cell.length_a   1.000
_cell.length_b   1.000
_cell.length_c   1.000
_cell.angle_alpha   90.00
_cell.angle_beta   90.00
_cell.angle_gamma   90.00
#
_symmetry.space_group_name_H-M   'P 1'
#
loop_
_entity.id
_entity.type
_entity.pdbx_description
1 polymer ?
#
loop_
_entity_poly.entity_id
_entity_poly.type
_entity_poly.pdbx_seq_one_letter_code
_entity_poly.pdbx_strand_id
1 'polypeptide(L)'
;MIVYTCDVSSLKTEKNLQELINTILDRLPLGVFVKDGDNHFNYLYWNHFMEEITGIETREIEGHDDFEVNYNALMTAEERLETDMNVIKTGLTARFKGKVKSASGDYRDIEVAKYPISLNNGKPLVLALWRDITSELATENTLRRTRILTKMALRISDIRTCSIFIDPDSTHNFKDSVVTLNDWNTMSEDMIEVSWGQFISRAHPDDQEHYHNMFTRLCRGEISEARIEARMLFPGKKEYVWREVFATVYERDEKGRPSVILGCSTNIQERKNQELSLEEAKVKAEAADKMKSKYLADMSHEIRTPLNAITGFSELMAFADTDEERMSYYDVIK
;
A
#
# COMPACT_ATOMS: atom_id res chain seq x y z
N MET A 1 13.64 -29.19 25.36
CA MET A 1 14.95 -28.66 24.93
C MET A 1 15.99 -29.70 25.36
N ILE A 2 16.38 -30.60 24.45
CA ILE A 2 17.41 -31.63 24.73
C ILE A 2 18.74 -31.00 24.35
N VAL A 3 19.52 -30.64 25.34
CA VAL A 3 20.89 -30.14 25.15
C VAL A 3 21.78 -31.36 24.96
N TYR A 4 22.19 -31.63 23.72
CA TYR A 4 23.27 -32.58 23.46
C TYR A 4 24.60 -31.89 23.77
N THR A 5 25.17 -32.18 24.93
CA THR A 5 26.59 -31.89 25.21
C THR A 5 27.41 -32.88 24.40
N CYS A 6 27.88 -32.47 23.23
CA CYS A 6 28.85 -33.23 22.47
C CYS A 6 30.22 -33.01 23.11
N ASP A 7 30.83 -34.08 23.62
CA ASP A 7 32.21 -34.04 24.12
C ASP A 7 33.14 -33.90 22.89
N VAL A 8 33.65 -32.70 22.67
CA VAL A 8 34.52 -32.33 21.53
C VAL A 8 35.82 -33.15 21.52
N SER A 9 36.21 -33.78 22.65
CA SER A 9 37.39 -34.62 22.72
C SER A 9 37.24 -35.98 21.99
N SER A 10 36.00 -36.44 21.78
CA SER A 10 35.69 -37.68 21.03
C SER A 10 35.67 -37.48 19.51
N LEU A 11 35.64 -36.24 19.02
CA LEU A 11 35.62 -35.89 17.60
C LEU A 11 36.96 -36.04 16.86
N LYS A 12 38.00 -36.48 17.54
CA LYS A 12 39.38 -36.59 16.98
C LYS A 12 39.60 -37.79 16.06
N THR A 13 38.64 -38.70 15.94
CA THR A 13 38.72 -39.77 14.96
C THR A 13 38.13 -39.33 13.63
N GLU A 14 38.85 -39.64 12.55
CA GLU A 14 38.44 -39.29 11.16
C GLU A 14 36.98 -39.72 10.86
N LYS A 15 36.59 -40.87 11.35
CA LYS A 15 35.23 -41.40 11.22
C LYS A 15 34.17 -40.54 11.92
N ASN A 16 34.42 -40.04 13.10
CA ASN A 16 33.47 -39.22 13.85
C ASN A 16 33.31 -37.82 13.22
N LEU A 17 34.39 -37.28 12.64
CA LEU A 17 34.36 -36.02 11.91
C LEU A 17 33.55 -36.16 10.62
N GLN A 18 33.72 -37.26 9.88
CA GLN A 18 32.95 -37.55 8.67
C GLN A 18 31.45 -37.66 8.96
N GLU A 19 31.09 -38.37 10.02
CA GLU A 19 29.72 -38.57 10.48
C GLU A 19 29.08 -37.23 10.91
N LEU A 20 29.83 -36.37 11.58
CA LEU A 20 29.39 -35.03 11.95
C LEU A 20 29.15 -34.16 10.72
N ILE A 21 30.08 -34.14 9.75
CA ILE A 21 29.97 -33.37 8.52
C ILE A 21 28.73 -33.82 7.75
N ASN A 22 28.54 -35.11 7.53
CA ASN A 22 27.36 -35.64 6.83
C ASN A 22 26.07 -35.24 7.55
N THR A 23 26.02 -35.39 8.87
CA THR A 23 24.86 -35.00 9.69
C THR A 23 24.55 -33.49 9.57
N ILE A 24 25.57 -32.64 9.53
CA ILE A 24 25.39 -31.20 9.33
C ILE A 24 24.85 -30.92 7.93
N LEU A 25 25.45 -31.48 6.90
CA LEU A 25 25.06 -31.27 5.51
C LEU A 25 23.65 -31.76 5.22
N ASP A 26 23.23 -32.88 5.82
CA ASP A 26 21.87 -33.42 5.68
C ASP A 26 20.79 -32.59 6.41
N ARG A 27 21.18 -31.84 7.42
CA ARG A 27 20.25 -30.99 8.18
C ARG A 27 20.16 -29.55 7.65
N LEU A 28 21.04 -29.17 6.73
CA LEU A 28 20.96 -27.87 6.10
C LEU A 28 19.76 -27.84 5.11
N PRO A 29 18.97 -26.76 5.09
CA PRO A 29 17.92 -26.57 4.08
C PRO A 29 18.52 -26.13 2.73
N LEU A 30 19.54 -26.82 2.30
CA LEU A 30 20.32 -26.58 1.08
C LEU A 30 20.69 -27.90 0.43
N GLY A 31 20.45 -27.99 -0.87
CA GLY A 31 21.00 -29.08 -1.65
C GLY A 31 22.52 -28.91 -1.77
N VAL A 32 23.24 -29.98 -1.45
CA VAL A 32 24.70 -30.00 -1.55
C VAL A 32 25.13 -31.19 -2.35
N PHE A 33 25.93 -30.97 -3.37
CA PHE A 33 26.64 -32.05 -4.05
C PHE A 33 28.08 -31.68 -4.37
N VAL A 34 28.91 -32.68 -4.53
CA VAL A 34 30.31 -32.52 -4.93
C VAL A 34 30.60 -33.41 -6.12
N LYS A 35 31.34 -32.89 -7.10
CA LYS A 35 31.79 -33.63 -8.27
C LYS A 35 33.29 -33.68 -8.39
N ASP A 36 33.77 -34.75 -8.98
CA ASP A 36 35.20 -35.02 -9.23
C ASP A 36 35.68 -34.39 -10.53
N GLY A 37 36.46 -33.34 -10.47
CA GLY A 37 36.99 -32.64 -11.65
C GLY A 37 37.95 -33.44 -12.50
N ASP A 38 38.58 -34.47 -11.96
CA ASP A 38 39.53 -35.34 -12.67
C ASP A 38 38.87 -36.60 -13.25
N ASN A 39 37.67 -36.95 -12.81
CA ASN A 39 37.00 -38.18 -13.20
C ASN A 39 35.59 -37.87 -13.79
N HIS A 40 35.56 -37.35 -15.03
CA HIS A 40 34.33 -37.07 -15.77
C HIS A 40 33.26 -36.26 -15.04
N PHE A 41 33.60 -35.53 -13.98
CA PHE A 41 32.68 -34.83 -13.09
C PHE A 41 31.63 -35.76 -12.44
N ASN A 42 32.05 -36.99 -12.13
CA ASN A 42 31.20 -37.93 -11.42
C ASN A 42 30.83 -37.37 -10.00
N TYR A 43 29.61 -37.64 -9.59
CA TYR A 43 29.14 -37.23 -8.29
C TYR A 43 29.84 -38.03 -7.18
N LEU A 44 30.46 -37.31 -6.24
CA LEU A 44 31.11 -37.84 -5.05
C LEU A 44 30.28 -37.72 -3.81
N TYR A 45 29.35 -36.80 -3.77
CA TYR A 45 28.49 -36.51 -2.64
C TYR A 45 27.17 -35.91 -3.10
N TRP A 46 26.10 -36.30 -2.43
CA TRP A 46 24.72 -35.87 -2.69
C TRP A 46 23.98 -35.94 -1.38
N ASN A 47 23.45 -34.82 -0.83
CA ASN A 47 22.81 -34.81 0.47
C ASN A 47 21.31 -35.11 0.38
N HIS A 48 20.70 -35.36 1.52
CA HIS A 48 19.27 -35.71 1.64
C HIS A 48 18.35 -34.64 1.03
N PHE A 49 18.68 -33.37 1.15
CA PHE A 49 17.89 -32.27 0.55
C PHE A 49 17.85 -32.36 -1.00
N MET A 50 18.94 -32.80 -1.61
CA MET A 50 18.97 -33.08 -3.06
C MET A 50 18.06 -34.26 -3.41
N GLU A 51 18.01 -35.31 -2.57
CA GLU A 51 17.10 -36.45 -2.75
C GLU A 51 15.63 -36.00 -2.70
N GLU A 52 15.27 -35.13 -1.72
CA GLU A 52 13.91 -34.58 -1.60
C GLU A 52 13.49 -33.74 -2.82
N ILE A 53 14.38 -32.92 -3.36
CA ILE A 53 14.08 -32.07 -4.51
C ILE A 53 14.01 -32.88 -5.80
N THR A 54 15.01 -33.73 -6.06
CA THR A 54 15.17 -34.38 -7.35
C THR A 54 14.44 -35.74 -7.43
N GLY A 55 14.24 -36.39 -6.28
CA GLY A 55 13.69 -37.73 -6.18
C GLY A 55 14.72 -38.83 -6.46
N ILE A 56 16.02 -38.48 -6.56
CA ILE A 56 17.10 -39.44 -6.82
C ILE A 56 17.84 -39.71 -5.52
N GLU A 57 17.94 -40.95 -5.15
CA GLU A 57 18.69 -41.39 -3.96
C GLU A 57 20.19 -41.29 -4.21
N THR A 58 20.95 -40.99 -3.17
CA THR A 58 22.43 -40.88 -3.22
C THR A 58 23.09 -42.11 -3.87
N ARG A 59 22.60 -43.30 -3.61
CA ARG A 59 23.11 -44.57 -4.16
C ARG A 59 22.92 -44.69 -5.71
N GLU A 60 21.99 -43.92 -6.29
CA GLU A 60 21.71 -43.95 -7.72
C GLU A 60 22.54 -42.93 -8.50
N ILE A 61 23.11 -41.96 -7.82
CA ILE A 61 23.85 -40.87 -8.45
C ILE A 61 25.36 -40.92 -8.14
N GLU A 62 25.77 -41.44 -6.99
CA GLU A 62 27.16 -41.48 -6.59
C GLU A 62 27.99 -42.35 -7.54
N GLY A 63 29.09 -41.82 -8.03
CA GLY A 63 29.96 -42.46 -9.01
C GLY A 63 29.55 -42.30 -10.49
N HIS A 64 28.37 -41.71 -10.77
CA HIS A 64 27.86 -41.45 -12.11
C HIS A 64 28.09 -39.99 -12.54
N ASP A 65 28.11 -39.72 -13.84
CA ASP A 65 28.17 -38.37 -14.39
C ASP A 65 26.75 -37.83 -14.77
N ASP A 66 26.74 -36.59 -15.32
CA ASP A 66 25.51 -35.93 -15.74
C ASP A 66 24.78 -36.60 -16.92
N PHE A 67 25.44 -37.43 -17.69
CA PHE A 67 24.84 -38.11 -18.84
C PHE A 67 24.21 -39.46 -18.46
N GLU A 68 24.71 -40.05 -17.40
CA GLU A 68 24.22 -41.34 -16.90
C GLU A 68 22.99 -41.17 -16.01
N VAL A 69 22.83 -39.99 -15.41
CA VAL A 69 21.74 -39.71 -14.45
C VAL A 69 20.75 -38.71 -15.05
N ASN A 70 19.49 -39.17 -15.16
CA ASN A 70 18.41 -38.33 -15.67
C ASN A 70 17.54 -37.78 -14.56
N TYR A 71 17.68 -36.49 -14.25
CA TYR A 71 16.79 -35.79 -13.34
C TYR A 71 16.37 -34.45 -13.93
N ASN A 72 15.29 -33.89 -13.42
CA ASN A 72 14.79 -32.56 -13.85
C ASN A 72 15.74 -31.46 -13.34
N ALA A 73 16.85 -31.28 -14.06
CA ALA A 73 17.79 -30.22 -13.77
C ALA A 73 17.41 -28.92 -14.51
N LEU A 74 17.97 -27.81 -14.05
CA LEU A 74 17.84 -26.48 -14.68
C LEU A 74 18.49 -26.41 -16.07
N MET A 75 19.46 -27.30 -16.33
CA MET A 75 20.34 -27.29 -17.49
C MET A 75 20.44 -28.69 -18.06
N THR A 76 20.77 -28.79 -19.35
CA THR A 76 21.09 -30.08 -19.99
C THR A 76 22.37 -30.66 -19.38
N ALA A 77 22.66 -31.93 -19.63
CA ALA A 77 23.91 -32.57 -19.16
C ALA A 77 25.14 -31.86 -19.73
N GLU A 78 25.06 -31.45 -21.01
CA GLU A 78 26.12 -30.72 -21.71
C GLU A 78 26.40 -29.36 -21.06
N GLU A 79 25.35 -28.59 -20.79
CA GLU A 79 25.44 -27.26 -20.11
C GLU A 79 25.97 -27.38 -18.71
N ARG A 80 25.60 -28.44 -17.97
CA ARG A 80 26.11 -28.69 -16.63
C ARG A 80 27.60 -28.99 -16.66
N LEU A 81 28.05 -29.87 -17.60
CA LEU A 81 29.46 -30.20 -17.81
C LEU A 81 30.26 -28.96 -18.19
N GLU A 82 29.79 -28.18 -19.17
CA GLU A 82 30.46 -26.94 -19.59
C GLU A 82 30.63 -25.97 -18.41
N THR A 83 29.62 -25.82 -17.61
CA THR A 83 29.66 -24.96 -16.39
C THR A 83 30.68 -25.48 -15.39
N ASP A 84 30.72 -26.79 -15.13
CA ASP A 84 31.65 -27.44 -14.19
C ASP A 84 33.10 -27.28 -14.67
N MET A 85 33.35 -27.53 -15.96
CA MET A 85 34.67 -27.31 -16.60
C MET A 85 35.14 -25.86 -16.48
N ASN A 86 34.22 -24.91 -16.72
CA ASN A 86 34.53 -23.48 -16.65
C ASN A 86 34.86 -23.04 -15.22
N VAL A 87 34.12 -23.54 -14.21
CA VAL A 87 34.40 -23.29 -12.80
C VAL A 87 35.79 -23.75 -12.39
N ILE A 88 36.18 -24.96 -12.78
CA ILE A 88 37.54 -25.48 -12.50
C ILE A 88 38.61 -24.68 -13.27
N LYS A 89 38.43 -24.43 -14.57
CA LYS A 89 39.38 -23.73 -15.43
C LYS A 89 39.63 -22.29 -14.98
N THR A 90 38.60 -21.58 -14.61
CA THR A 90 38.70 -20.14 -14.25
C THR A 90 38.99 -19.91 -12.78
N GLY A 91 38.71 -20.86 -11.92
CA GLY A 91 38.72 -20.68 -10.46
C GLY A 91 37.62 -19.76 -9.94
N LEU A 92 36.62 -19.40 -10.76
CA LEU A 92 35.54 -18.50 -10.42
C LEU A 92 34.26 -19.26 -10.09
N THR A 93 33.51 -18.72 -9.14
CA THR A 93 32.17 -19.25 -8.78
C THR A 93 31.18 -18.97 -9.90
N ALA A 94 30.40 -19.97 -10.32
CA ALA A 94 29.25 -19.79 -11.19
C ALA A 94 27.96 -19.69 -10.35
N ARG A 95 27.05 -18.77 -10.70
CA ARG A 95 25.73 -18.61 -10.07
C ARG A 95 24.66 -18.45 -11.12
N PHE A 96 23.53 -19.15 -10.93
CA PHE A 96 22.37 -19.06 -11.82
C PHE A 96 21.09 -19.42 -11.08
N LYS A 97 19.95 -19.03 -11.64
CA LYS A 97 18.61 -19.30 -11.09
C LYS A 97 17.76 -19.96 -12.16
N GLY A 98 16.82 -20.78 -11.73
CA GLY A 98 15.85 -21.38 -12.64
C GLY A 98 14.79 -22.18 -11.90
N LYS A 99 13.89 -22.81 -12.67
CA LYS A 99 12.80 -23.62 -12.14
C LYS A 99 13.10 -25.11 -12.31
N VAL A 100 12.92 -25.85 -11.24
CA VAL A 100 13.02 -27.31 -11.22
C VAL A 100 11.66 -27.90 -10.88
N LYS A 101 11.29 -28.98 -11.52
CA LYS A 101 10.13 -29.78 -11.11
C LYS A 101 10.59 -30.77 -10.05
N SER A 102 10.09 -30.64 -8.84
CA SER A 102 10.45 -31.51 -7.72
C SER A 102 9.90 -32.94 -7.90
N ALA A 103 10.35 -33.87 -7.10
CA ALA A 103 9.85 -35.24 -7.06
C ALA A 103 8.34 -35.32 -6.77
N SER A 104 7.80 -34.37 -5.98
CA SER A 104 6.37 -34.25 -5.70
C SER A 104 5.54 -33.72 -6.89
N GLY A 105 6.21 -33.26 -7.96
CA GLY A 105 5.58 -32.70 -9.14
C GLY A 105 5.40 -31.18 -9.13
N ASP A 106 5.72 -30.51 -8.01
CA ASP A 106 5.65 -29.06 -7.86
C ASP A 106 6.87 -28.38 -8.50
N TYR A 107 6.66 -27.15 -9.01
CA TYR A 107 7.76 -26.34 -9.49
C TYR A 107 8.36 -25.53 -8.34
N ARG A 108 9.71 -25.58 -8.23
CA ARG A 108 10.49 -24.80 -7.26
C ARG A 108 11.46 -23.87 -7.98
N ASP A 109 11.59 -22.67 -7.47
CA ASP A 109 12.60 -21.72 -7.90
C ASP A 109 13.88 -21.98 -7.12
N ILE A 110 14.95 -22.37 -7.82
CA ILE A 110 16.23 -22.76 -7.22
C ILE A 110 17.31 -21.76 -7.63
N GLU A 111 18.10 -21.34 -6.68
CA GLU A 111 19.37 -20.66 -6.89
C GLU A 111 20.52 -21.67 -6.72
N VAL A 112 21.37 -21.78 -7.74
CA VAL A 112 22.54 -22.67 -7.73
C VAL A 112 23.81 -21.84 -7.68
N ALA A 113 24.73 -22.24 -6.80
CA ALA A 113 26.09 -21.71 -6.78
C ALA A 113 27.10 -22.86 -6.86
N LYS A 114 28.02 -22.82 -7.83
CA LYS A 114 29.09 -23.81 -8.02
C LYS A 114 30.42 -23.17 -7.66
N TYR A 115 31.17 -23.83 -6.81
CA TYR A 115 32.44 -23.36 -6.29
C TYR A 115 33.56 -24.34 -6.69
N PRO A 116 34.71 -23.85 -7.22
CA PRO A 116 35.89 -24.68 -7.37
C PRO A 116 36.51 -24.90 -5.98
N ILE A 117 36.77 -26.14 -5.63
CA ILE A 117 37.53 -26.52 -4.44
C ILE A 117 38.66 -27.48 -4.84
N SER A 118 39.70 -27.54 -4.04
CA SER A 118 40.82 -28.46 -4.26
C SER A 118 41.18 -29.16 -2.96
N LEU A 119 41.38 -30.43 -3.03
CA LEU A 119 41.92 -31.19 -1.91
C LEU A 119 43.41 -30.92 -1.70
N ASN A 120 43.96 -31.32 -0.55
CA ASN A 120 45.36 -31.14 -0.19
C ASN A 120 46.33 -31.80 -1.17
N ASN A 121 45.90 -32.83 -1.90
CA ASN A 121 46.67 -33.53 -2.94
C ASN A 121 46.57 -32.83 -4.31
N GLY A 122 45.90 -31.66 -4.41
CA GLY A 122 45.72 -30.90 -5.64
C GLY A 122 44.54 -31.34 -6.51
N LYS A 123 43.75 -32.35 -6.09
CA LYS A 123 42.59 -32.84 -6.84
C LYS A 123 41.52 -31.78 -6.95
N PRO A 124 41.09 -31.39 -8.16
CA PRO A 124 40.04 -30.39 -8.35
C PRO A 124 38.68 -31.00 -8.13
N LEU A 125 37.80 -30.29 -7.40
CA LEU A 125 36.41 -30.65 -7.16
C LEU A 125 35.48 -29.46 -7.46
N VAL A 126 34.23 -29.75 -7.79
CA VAL A 126 33.15 -28.77 -7.86
C VAL A 126 32.19 -29.00 -6.71
N LEU A 127 32.09 -28.05 -5.81
CA LEU A 127 31.04 -27.99 -4.80
C LEU A 127 29.87 -27.20 -5.33
N ALA A 128 28.68 -27.75 -5.33
CA ALA A 128 27.45 -27.04 -5.69
C ALA A 128 26.50 -26.95 -4.50
N LEU A 129 25.91 -25.75 -4.38
CA LEU A 129 24.88 -25.45 -3.41
C LEU A 129 23.60 -25.10 -4.12
N TRP A 130 22.49 -25.75 -3.79
CA TRP A 130 21.16 -25.47 -4.29
C TRP A 130 20.30 -24.88 -3.17
N ARG A 131 19.79 -23.68 -3.37
CA ARG A 131 18.89 -23.03 -2.41
C ARG A 131 17.50 -22.91 -3.03
N ASP A 132 16.49 -23.43 -2.34
CA ASP A 132 15.11 -23.18 -2.69
C ASP A 132 14.76 -21.74 -2.28
N ILE A 133 14.40 -20.92 -3.28
CA ILE A 133 14.04 -19.51 -3.12
C ILE A 133 12.58 -19.26 -3.49
N THR A 134 11.77 -20.32 -3.57
CA THR A 134 10.36 -20.25 -4.01
C THR A 134 9.55 -19.35 -3.10
N SER A 135 9.69 -19.50 -1.79
CA SER A 135 8.95 -18.72 -0.80
C SER A 135 9.37 -17.24 -0.79
N GLU A 136 10.68 -16.99 -0.92
CA GLU A 136 11.22 -15.64 -1.00
C GLU A 136 10.72 -14.92 -2.25
N LEU A 137 10.80 -15.56 -3.42
CA LEU A 137 10.30 -14.98 -4.66
C LEU A 137 8.79 -14.80 -4.67
N ALA A 138 8.02 -15.73 -4.10
CA ALA A 138 6.56 -15.59 -3.97
C ALA A 138 6.21 -14.40 -3.08
N THR A 139 6.91 -14.22 -1.97
CA THR A 139 6.73 -13.10 -1.05
C THR A 139 7.09 -11.77 -1.72
N GLU A 140 8.26 -11.71 -2.39
CA GLU A 140 8.69 -10.52 -3.13
C GLU A 140 7.70 -10.14 -4.23
N ASN A 141 7.24 -11.11 -5.02
CA ASN A 141 6.26 -10.89 -6.08
C ASN A 141 4.91 -10.41 -5.53
N THR A 142 4.46 -10.99 -4.41
CA THR A 142 3.24 -10.58 -3.73
C THR A 142 3.35 -9.14 -3.23
N LEU A 143 4.46 -8.81 -2.58
CA LEU A 143 4.74 -7.45 -2.09
C LEU A 143 4.78 -6.45 -3.25
N ARG A 144 5.50 -6.79 -4.33
CA ARG A 144 5.58 -5.96 -5.53
C ARG A 144 4.21 -5.73 -6.17
N ARG A 145 3.41 -6.80 -6.31
CA ARG A 145 2.05 -6.71 -6.86
C ARG A 145 1.15 -5.84 -5.99
N THR A 146 1.16 -6.07 -4.67
CA THR A 146 0.38 -5.28 -3.72
C THR A 146 0.77 -3.81 -3.77
N ARG A 147 2.07 -3.50 -3.83
CA ARG A 147 2.58 -2.13 -3.96
C ARG A 147 2.07 -1.44 -5.23
N ILE A 148 2.12 -2.14 -6.37
CA ILE A 148 1.62 -1.59 -7.64
C ILE A 148 0.11 -1.34 -7.57
N LEU A 149 -0.67 -2.32 -7.09
CA LEU A 149 -2.13 -2.18 -6.96
C LEU A 149 -2.50 -1.04 -6.02
N THR A 150 -1.82 -0.91 -4.88
CA THR A 150 -2.02 0.20 -3.94
C THR A 150 -1.73 1.54 -4.61
N LYS A 151 -0.59 1.67 -5.31
CA LYS A 151 -0.26 2.89 -6.07
C LYS A 151 -1.34 3.25 -7.09
N MET A 152 -1.81 2.26 -7.85
CA MET A 152 -2.88 2.48 -8.84
C MET A 152 -4.18 2.95 -8.18
N ALA A 153 -4.61 2.29 -7.11
CA ALA A 153 -5.82 2.66 -6.37
C ALA A 153 -5.75 4.08 -5.81
N LEU A 154 -4.65 4.44 -5.15
CA LEU A 154 -4.41 5.78 -4.63
C LEU A 154 -4.46 6.84 -5.73
N ARG A 155 -3.87 6.54 -6.90
CA ARG A 155 -3.84 7.45 -8.03
C ARG A 155 -5.22 7.67 -8.67
N ILE A 156 -5.97 6.59 -8.89
CA ILE A 156 -7.33 6.66 -9.47
C ILE A 156 -8.26 7.46 -8.54
N SER A 157 -8.12 7.29 -7.23
CA SER A 157 -8.92 7.97 -6.22
C SER A 157 -8.40 9.38 -5.88
N ASP A 158 -7.38 9.89 -6.56
CA ASP A 158 -6.68 11.16 -6.24
C ASP A 158 -6.35 11.26 -4.74
N ILE A 159 -5.91 10.15 -4.12
CA ILE A 159 -5.45 10.13 -2.73
C ILE A 159 -3.96 10.46 -2.72
N ARG A 160 -3.58 11.47 -1.93
CA ARG A 160 -2.19 11.84 -1.70
C ARG A 160 -1.78 11.45 -0.30
N THR A 161 -0.55 10.97 -0.14
CA THR A 161 -0.04 10.52 1.15
C THR A 161 1.19 11.31 1.55
N CYS A 162 1.40 11.43 2.85
CA CYS A 162 2.61 11.99 3.44
C CYS A 162 3.06 11.15 4.64
N SER A 163 4.35 11.23 4.93
CA SER A 163 4.93 10.72 6.17
C SER A 163 5.70 11.84 6.84
N ILE A 164 5.50 11.99 8.15
CA ILE A 164 6.21 13.00 8.96
C ILE A 164 7.07 12.22 9.94
N PHE A 165 8.39 12.39 9.82
CA PHE A 165 9.37 11.83 10.73
C PHE A 165 9.71 12.88 11.78
N ILE A 166 9.46 12.56 13.04
CA ILE A 166 9.68 13.44 14.17
C ILE A 166 10.97 12.99 14.84
N ASP A 167 11.95 13.91 14.94
CA ASP A 167 13.12 13.68 15.77
C ASP A 167 12.70 13.80 17.24
N PRO A 168 12.69 12.71 18.01
CA PRO A 168 12.25 12.72 19.40
C PRO A 168 13.16 13.53 20.33
N ASP A 169 14.38 13.82 19.92
CA ASP A 169 15.38 14.58 20.70
C ASP A 169 15.44 16.07 20.29
N SER A 170 14.79 16.45 19.18
CA SER A 170 14.64 17.86 18.84
C SER A 170 13.71 18.51 19.87
N THR A 171 14.21 19.54 20.54
CA THR A 171 13.52 20.31 21.57
C THR A 171 12.25 20.96 21.01
N HIS A 172 11.15 20.23 20.93
CA HIS A 172 9.78 20.70 20.68
C HIS A 172 9.52 21.61 19.46
N ASN A 173 10.50 21.76 18.58
CA ASN A 173 10.37 22.62 17.41
C ASN A 173 10.09 21.75 16.17
N PHE A 174 8.80 21.46 15.91
CA PHE A 174 8.36 20.70 14.72
C PHE A 174 8.80 21.33 13.39
N LYS A 175 9.38 22.55 13.43
CA LYS A 175 9.95 23.21 12.25
C LYS A 175 11.12 22.45 11.64
N ASP A 176 11.76 21.59 12.44
CA ASP A 176 12.90 20.76 12.03
C ASP A 176 12.47 19.33 11.59
N SER A 177 11.18 19.00 11.65
CA SER A 177 10.67 17.72 11.19
C SER A 177 10.76 17.59 9.67
N VAL A 178 11.21 16.43 9.22
CA VAL A 178 11.25 16.09 7.80
C VAL A 178 9.88 15.53 7.39
N VAL A 179 9.27 16.17 6.41
CA VAL A 179 8.01 15.72 5.82
C VAL A 179 8.31 15.13 4.45
N THR A 180 8.01 13.86 4.29
CA THR A 180 8.12 13.17 3.01
C THR A 180 6.75 13.09 2.35
N LEU A 181 6.69 13.51 1.09
CA LEU A 181 5.48 13.49 0.27
C LEU A 181 5.69 12.54 -0.90
N ASN A 182 4.72 11.72 -1.20
CA ASN A 182 4.76 10.95 -2.43
C ASN A 182 4.56 11.89 -3.62
N ASP A 183 5.51 11.88 -4.56
CA ASP A 183 5.33 12.57 -5.84
C ASP A 183 4.43 11.73 -6.77
N TRP A 184 3.17 12.12 -6.86
CA TRP A 184 2.17 11.46 -7.68
C TRP A 184 2.24 11.83 -9.16
N ASN A 185 3.08 12.80 -9.52
CA ASN A 185 3.24 13.21 -10.91
C ASN A 185 4.22 12.33 -11.68
N THR A 186 5.09 11.62 -10.97
CA THR A 186 6.05 10.68 -11.56
C THR A 186 5.67 9.25 -11.19
N MET A 187 5.98 8.29 -12.07
CA MET A 187 5.97 6.85 -11.75
C MET A 187 7.14 6.47 -10.84
N SER A 188 7.99 7.45 -10.53
CA SER A 188 9.15 7.31 -9.66
C SER A 188 8.73 6.96 -8.23
N GLU A 189 9.59 6.20 -7.57
CA GLU A 189 9.47 5.89 -6.14
C GLU A 189 9.94 7.04 -5.27
N ASP A 190 10.36 8.15 -5.89
CA ASP A 190 10.98 9.27 -5.22
C ASP A 190 9.97 9.95 -4.29
N MET A 191 10.33 9.96 -3.03
CA MET A 191 9.65 10.75 -2.02
C MET A 191 10.30 12.14 -2.05
N ILE A 192 9.45 13.17 -2.10
CA ILE A 192 9.92 14.56 -2.02
C ILE A 192 9.98 14.95 -0.55
N GLU A 193 11.17 15.28 -0.08
CA GLU A 193 11.33 15.86 1.23
C GLU A 193 11.04 17.36 1.17
N VAL A 194 10.23 17.82 2.11
CA VAL A 194 9.88 19.24 2.28
C VAL A 194 10.04 19.64 3.74
N SER A 195 10.36 20.91 3.97
CA SER A 195 10.34 21.44 5.32
C SER A 195 8.93 21.55 5.87
N TRP A 196 8.80 21.57 7.19
CA TRP A 196 7.51 21.79 7.86
C TRP A 196 6.79 23.06 7.35
N GLY A 197 7.51 24.16 7.20
CA GLY A 197 6.95 25.41 6.68
C GLY A 197 6.39 25.28 5.27
N GLN A 198 7.12 24.59 4.38
CA GLN A 198 6.64 24.31 3.02
C GLN A 198 5.43 23.37 3.01
N PHE A 199 5.36 22.43 3.94
CA PHE A 199 4.20 21.54 4.08
C PHE A 199 2.96 22.31 4.51
N ILE A 200 3.06 23.14 5.55
CA ILE A 200 1.94 23.94 6.06
C ILE A 200 1.50 25.01 5.06
N SER A 201 2.44 25.66 4.35
CA SER A 201 2.12 26.69 3.35
C SER A 201 1.32 26.21 2.16
N ARG A 202 1.15 24.89 1.98
CA ARG A 202 0.28 24.32 0.96
C ARG A 202 -1.21 24.51 1.26
N ALA A 203 -1.57 24.69 2.53
CA ALA A 203 -2.93 25.02 2.91
C ALA A 203 -3.23 26.49 2.59
N HIS A 204 -4.50 26.79 2.26
CA HIS A 204 -4.97 28.15 2.08
C HIS A 204 -4.68 29.00 3.32
N PRO A 205 -4.30 30.27 3.20
CA PRO A 205 -3.97 31.11 4.35
C PRO A 205 -4.96 31.04 5.51
N ASP A 206 -6.27 31.05 5.22
CA ASP A 206 -7.31 30.95 6.25
C ASP A 206 -7.35 29.58 6.95
N ASP A 207 -6.86 28.53 6.30
CA ASP A 207 -6.92 27.17 6.80
C ASP A 207 -5.59 26.75 7.48
N GLN A 208 -4.50 27.53 7.31
CA GLN A 208 -3.15 27.19 7.77
C GLN A 208 -3.08 27.01 9.29
N GLU A 209 -3.72 27.86 10.07
CA GLU A 209 -3.69 27.78 11.52
C GLU A 209 -4.34 26.47 12.01
N HIS A 210 -5.50 26.13 11.46
CA HIS A 210 -6.21 24.91 11.81
C HIS A 210 -5.42 23.66 11.39
N TYR A 211 -4.86 23.69 10.18
CA TYR A 211 -4.03 22.64 9.63
C TYR A 211 -2.76 22.42 10.46
N HIS A 212 -2.07 23.52 10.83
CA HIS A 212 -0.90 23.49 11.70
C HIS A 212 -1.23 22.93 13.09
N ASN A 213 -2.32 23.38 13.71
CA ASN A 213 -2.73 22.94 15.04
C ASN A 213 -3.04 21.44 15.07
N MET A 214 -3.71 20.93 14.04
CA MET A 214 -3.98 19.49 13.94
C MET A 214 -2.71 18.65 13.98
N PHE A 215 -1.76 18.96 13.11
CA PHE A 215 -0.50 18.20 13.05
C PHE A 215 0.37 18.40 14.30
N THR A 216 0.37 19.61 14.89
CA THR A 216 1.08 19.88 16.14
C THR A 216 0.57 18.99 17.28
N ARG A 217 -0.75 18.81 17.41
CA ARG A 217 -1.35 17.95 18.43
C ARG A 217 -1.01 16.47 18.22
N LEU A 218 -0.97 16.01 16.96
CA LEU A 218 -0.51 14.66 16.61
C LEU A 218 0.97 14.47 17.00
N CYS A 219 1.83 15.43 16.63
CA CYS A 219 3.26 15.38 16.93
C CYS A 219 3.54 15.36 18.44
N ARG A 220 2.73 16.04 19.24
CA ARG A 220 2.82 16.01 20.71
C ARG A 220 2.19 14.78 21.34
N GLY A 221 1.51 13.95 20.56
CA GLY A 221 0.78 12.79 21.08
C GLY A 221 -0.47 13.12 21.89
N GLU A 222 -0.98 14.35 21.79
CA GLU A 222 -2.23 14.80 22.43
C GLU A 222 -3.44 14.07 21.82
N ILE A 223 -3.34 13.70 20.56
CA ILE A 223 -4.30 12.90 19.80
C ILE A 223 -3.56 11.83 19.01
N SER A 224 -4.19 10.69 18.75
CA SER A 224 -3.62 9.60 17.95
C SER A 224 -4.01 9.67 16.49
N GLU A 225 -5.13 10.31 16.17
CA GLU A 225 -5.62 10.50 14.80
C GLU A 225 -6.40 11.81 14.69
N ALA A 226 -6.50 12.34 13.48
CA ALA A 226 -7.27 13.54 13.19
C ALA A 226 -7.75 13.57 11.75
N ARG A 227 -8.86 14.30 11.54
CA ARG A 227 -9.47 14.52 10.23
C ARG A 227 -9.92 15.97 10.11
N ILE A 228 -9.55 16.63 9.02
CA ILE A 228 -9.99 17.99 8.70
C ILE A 228 -10.24 18.15 7.20
N GLU A 229 -11.02 19.15 6.86
CA GLU A 229 -11.15 19.65 5.48
C GLU A 229 -10.35 20.94 5.34
N ALA A 230 -9.53 21.03 4.30
CA ALA A 230 -8.72 22.21 4.04
C ALA A 230 -8.56 22.44 2.52
N ARG A 231 -8.43 23.68 2.14
CA ARG A 231 -8.07 24.08 0.77
C ARG A 231 -6.56 23.95 0.60
N MET A 232 -6.13 23.16 -0.37
CA MET A 232 -4.72 22.80 -0.57
C MET A 232 -4.26 23.24 -1.97
N LEU A 233 -3.07 23.85 -2.05
CA LEU A 233 -2.39 24.18 -3.30
C LEU A 233 -1.29 23.19 -3.58
N PHE A 234 -1.27 22.63 -4.78
CA PHE A 234 -0.26 21.63 -5.17
C PHE A 234 0.75 22.23 -6.17
N PRO A 235 1.99 21.70 -6.21
CA PRO A 235 3.00 22.14 -7.14
C PRO A 235 2.49 22.16 -8.59
N GLY A 236 2.74 23.27 -9.29
CA GLY A 236 2.29 23.46 -10.68
C GLY A 236 0.81 23.79 -10.86
N LYS A 237 0.02 23.86 -9.78
CA LYS A 237 -1.37 24.34 -9.81
C LYS A 237 -1.45 25.81 -9.39
N LYS A 238 -2.45 26.54 -9.92
CA LYS A 238 -2.71 27.94 -9.57
C LYS A 238 -3.91 28.09 -8.64
N GLU A 239 -4.70 27.05 -8.49
CA GLU A 239 -5.96 27.08 -7.74
C GLU A 239 -5.90 26.13 -6.56
N TYR A 240 -6.53 26.56 -5.47
CA TYR A 240 -6.73 25.72 -4.31
C TYR A 240 -7.82 24.70 -4.57
N VAL A 241 -7.63 23.49 -4.09
CA VAL A 241 -8.59 22.38 -4.20
C VAL A 241 -8.97 21.94 -2.79
N TRP A 242 -10.25 21.78 -2.53
CA TRP A 242 -10.74 21.23 -1.29
C TRP A 242 -10.30 19.77 -1.12
N ARG A 243 -9.66 19.51 -0.02
CA ARG A 243 -9.23 18.15 0.35
C ARG A 243 -9.66 17.82 1.77
N GLU A 244 -10.03 16.59 1.97
CA GLU A 244 -10.20 15.99 3.28
C GLU A 244 -8.87 15.34 3.66
N VAL A 245 -8.30 15.75 4.77
CA VAL A 245 -7.01 15.29 5.28
C VAL A 245 -7.25 14.42 6.51
N PHE A 246 -6.71 13.22 6.47
CA PHE A 246 -6.66 12.30 7.60
C PHE A 246 -5.20 12.03 7.96
N ALA A 247 -4.88 12.03 9.24
CA ALA A 247 -3.54 11.70 9.72
C ALA A 247 -3.61 10.89 11.02
N THR A 248 -2.65 9.99 11.21
CA THR A 248 -2.57 9.10 12.37
C THR A 248 -1.12 8.93 12.83
N VAL A 249 -0.94 8.76 14.13
CA VAL A 249 0.35 8.35 14.70
C VAL A 249 0.58 6.88 14.38
N TYR A 250 1.57 6.59 13.53
CA TYR A 250 1.90 5.24 13.08
C TYR A 250 2.90 4.56 13.99
N GLU A 251 3.98 5.26 14.37
CA GLU A 251 5.01 4.73 15.25
C GLU A 251 5.24 5.64 16.44
N ARG A 252 5.70 5.03 17.53
CA ARG A 252 6.13 5.72 18.74
C ARG A 252 7.53 5.24 19.15
N ASP A 253 8.30 6.12 19.76
CA ASP A 253 9.60 5.77 20.32
C ASP A 253 9.48 4.90 21.60
N GLU A 254 10.61 4.48 22.15
CA GLU A 254 10.67 3.68 23.39
C GLU A 254 10.03 4.38 24.62
N LYS A 255 9.89 5.69 24.56
CA LYS A 255 9.24 6.51 25.61
C LYS A 255 7.75 6.74 25.35
N GLY A 256 7.19 6.14 24.28
CA GLY A 256 5.80 6.27 23.89
C GLY A 256 5.45 7.58 23.15
N ARG A 257 6.44 8.40 22.78
CA ARG A 257 6.24 9.65 22.03
C ARG A 257 6.10 9.34 20.53
N PRO A 258 5.25 10.08 19.79
CA PRO A 258 5.15 9.90 18.33
C PRO A 258 6.52 10.08 17.66
N SER A 259 6.87 9.13 16.79
CA SER A 259 8.08 9.16 15.95
C SER A 259 7.75 9.23 14.48
N VAL A 260 6.63 8.62 14.05
CA VAL A 260 6.17 8.67 12.67
C VAL A 260 4.67 8.94 12.62
N ILE A 261 4.27 9.94 11.84
CA ILE A 261 2.87 10.21 11.50
C ILE A 261 2.67 9.91 10.02
N LEU A 262 1.61 9.16 9.72
CA LEU A 262 1.15 8.97 8.35
C LEU A 262 -0.08 9.82 8.10
N GLY A 263 -0.10 10.47 6.94
CA GLY A 263 -1.23 11.28 6.50
C GLY A 263 -1.66 10.90 5.09
N CYS A 264 -2.95 11.04 4.83
CA CYS A 264 -3.48 10.99 3.48
C CYS A 264 -4.50 12.10 3.26
N SER A 265 -4.70 12.48 2.01
CA SER A 265 -5.73 13.44 1.66
C SER A 265 -6.46 13.04 0.38
N THR A 266 -7.79 13.22 0.39
CA THR A 266 -8.68 12.91 -0.73
C THR A 266 -9.25 14.20 -1.30
N ASN A 267 -9.40 14.27 -2.62
CA ASN A 267 -10.06 15.38 -3.28
C ASN A 267 -11.58 15.35 -2.98
N ILE A 268 -12.10 16.45 -2.44
CA ILE A 268 -13.52 16.63 -2.13
C ILE A 268 -14.13 17.84 -2.86
N GLN A 269 -13.48 18.34 -3.90
CA GLN A 269 -13.94 19.54 -4.62
C GLN A 269 -15.32 19.33 -5.22
N GLU A 270 -15.57 18.17 -5.80
CA GLU A 270 -16.88 17.85 -6.38
C GLU A 270 -17.99 17.85 -5.31
N ARG A 271 -17.71 17.22 -4.16
CA ARG A 271 -18.64 17.23 -3.01
C ARG A 271 -18.94 18.66 -2.55
N LYS A 272 -17.90 19.52 -2.44
CA LYS A 272 -18.09 20.92 -2.06
C LYS A 272 -18.90 21.70 -3.06
N ASN A 273 -18.69 21.46 -4.35
CA ASN A 273 -19.50 22.11 -5.41
C ASN A 273 -20.96 21.67 -5.35
N GLN A 274 -21.23 20.41 -5.08
CA GLN A 274 -22.58 19.87 -4.90
C GLN A 274 -23.26 20.45 -3.64
N GLU A 275 -22.55 20.55 -2.52
CA GLU A 275 -23.03 21.18 -1.28
C GLU A 275 -23.44 22.62 -1.52
N LEU A 276 -22.58 23.41 -2.21
CA LEU A 276 -22.88 24.80 -2.56
C LEU A 276 -24.10 24.93 -3.47
N SER A 277 -24.19 24.11 -4.52
CA SER A 277 -25.31 24.12 -5.45
C SER A 277 -26.64 23.77 -4.78
N LEU A 278 -26.60 22.80 -3.84
CA LEU A 278 -27.76 22.41 -3.07
C LEU A 278 -28.23 23.54 -2.14
N GLU A 279 -27.30 24.21 -1.47
CA GLU A 279 -27.62 25.34 -0.59
C GLU A 279 -28.24 26.52 -1.39
N GLU A 280 -27.65 26.83 -2.55
CA GLU A 280 -28.23 27.85 -3.46
C GLU A 280 -29.63 27.47 -3.92
N ALA A 281 -29.88 26.23 -4.30
CA ALA A 281 -31.17 25.74 -4.70
C ALA A 281 -32.20 25.83 -3.57
N LYS A 282 -31.78 25.47 -2.35
CA LYS A 282 -32.61 25.56 -1.14
C LYS A 282 -33.02 27.01 -0.86
N VAL A 283 -32.07 27.94 -0.86
CA VAL A 283 -32.33 29.37 -0.64
C VAL A 283 -33.32 29.92 -1.68
N LYS A 284 -33.14 29.54 -2.96
CA LYS A 284 -34.09 29.94 -4.04
C LYS A 284 -35.48 29.36 -3.81
N ALA A 285 -35.58 28.10 -3.42
CA ALA A 285 -36.87 27.46 -3.15
C ALA A 285 -37.60 28.08 -1.94
N GLU A 286 -36.90 28.37 -0.86
CA GLU A 286 -37.43 29.03 0.32
C GLU A 286 -37.94 30.47 -0.01
N ALA A 287 -37.16 31.21 -0.81
CA ALA A 287 -37.58 32.56 -1.26
C ALA A 287 -38.85 32.50 -2.14
N ALA A 288 -38.93 31.54 -3.07
CA ALA A 288 -40.09 31.33 -3.92
C ALA A 288 -41.33 30.94 -3.10
N ASP A 289 -41.21 30.06 -2.11
CA ASP A 289 -42.32 29.65 -1.26
C ASP A 289 -42.84 30.80 -0.39
N LYS A 290 -41.94 31.62 0.16
CA LYS A 290 -42.28 32.83 0.88
C LYS A 290 -43.04 33.84 0.01
N MET A 291 -42.55 34.03 -1.23
CA MET A 291 -43.21 34.93 -2.21
C MET A 291 -44.60 34.40 -2.57
N LYS A 292 -44.75 33.10 -2.82
CA LYS A 292 -46.06 32.45 -3.10
C LYS A 292 -47.03 32.61 -1.92
N SER A 293 -46.56 32.40 -0.70
CA SER A 293 -47.41 32.56 0.51
C SER A 293 -47.89 34.00 0.68
N LYS A 294 -46.98 34.98 0.45
CA LYS A 294 -47.36 36.39 0.50
C LYS A 294 -48.40 36.73 -0.61
N TYR A 295 -48.17 36.30 -1.83
CA TYR A 295 -49.08 36.50 -2.93
C TYR A 295 -50.48 35.94 -2.67
N LEU A 296 -50.59 34.72 -2.14
CA LEU A 296 -51.87 34.12 -1.77
C LEU A 296 -52.57 34.86 -0.63
N ALA A 297 -51.82 35.39 0.35
CA ALA A 297 -52.38 36.22 1.41
C ALA A 297 -52.93 37.56 0.84
N ASP A 298 -52.15 38.24 0.04
CA ASP A 298 -52.55 39.51 -0.60
C ASP A 298 -53.78 39.30 -1.48
N MET A 299 -53.78 38.28 -2.37
CA MET A 299 -54.92 37.91 -3.22
C MET A 299 -56.18 37.56 -2.37
N SER A 300 -56.00 36.85 -1.27
CA SER A 300 -57.14 36.52 -0.36
C SER A 300 -57.78 37.80 0.22
N HIS A 301 -56.98 38.79 0.57
CA HIS A 301 -57.46 40.08 1.02
C HIS A 301 -58.16 40.87 -0.09
N GLU A 302 -57.59 40.93 -1.28
CA GLU A 302 -58.16 41.64 -2.43
C GLU A 302 -59.48 41.02 -2.93
N ILE A 303 -59.66 39.70 -2.82
CA ILE A 303 -60.90 39.01 -3.15
C ILE A 303 -61.95 39.18 -2.04
N ARG A 304 -61.56 39.11 -0.76
CA ARG A 304 -62.48 39.18 0.36
C ARG A 304 -63.20 40.53 0.45
N THR A 305 -62.47 41.62 0.17
CA THR A 305 -63.04 42.98 0.29
C THR A 305 -64.24 43.19 -0.69
N PRO A 306 -64.14 42.96 -1.99
CA PRO A 306 -65.28 43.09 -2.88
C PRO A 306 -66.38 42.06 -2.60
N LEU A 307 -65.99 40.81 -2.22
CA LEU A 307 -66.97 39.79 -1.92
C LEU A 307 -67.80 40.14 -0.70
N ASN A 308 -67.19 40.68 0.37
CA ASN A 308 -67.91 41.16 1.52
C ASN A 308 -68.83 42.36 1.19
N ALA A 309 -68.37 43.25 0.33
CA ALA A 309 -69.23 44.36 -0.14
C ALA A 309 -70.44 43.86 -0.94
N ILE A 310 -70.21 42.92 -1.90
CA ILE A 310 -71.32 42.29 -2.62
C ILE A 310 -72.32 41.60 -1.68
N THR A 311 -71.83 40.79 -0.75
CA THR A 311 -72.65 40.05 0.18
C THR A 311 -73.45 41.02 1.05
N GLY A 312 -72.76 42.00 1.68
CA GLY A 312 -73.39 42.94 2.58
C GLY A 312 -74.46 43.86 1.84
N PHE A 313 -74.14 44.34 0.67
CA PHE A 313 -75.14 45.12 -0.07
C PHE A 313 -76.29 44.28 -0.65
N SER A 314 -76.05 43.01 -1.00
CA SER A 314 -77.10 42.06 -1.36
C SER A 314 -78.04 41.75 -0.19
N GLU A 315 -77.52 41.63 1.01
CA GLU A 315 -78.38 41.51 2.21
C GLU A 315 -79.22 42.77 2.45
N LEU A 316 -78.57 43.95 2.36
CA LEU A 316 -79.32 45.21 2.52
C LEU A 316 -80.39 45.38 1.44
N MET A 317 -80.18 44.99 0.20
CA MET A 317 -81.16 44.94 -0.87
C MET A 317 -82.35 44.05 -0.52
N ALA A 318 -82.16 42.92 0.16
CA ALA A 318 -83.23 42.02 0.53
C ALA A 318 -84.16 42.58 1.62
N PHE A 319 -83.66 43.50 2.44
CA PHE A 319 -84.39 44.14 3.55
C PHE A 319 -84.81 45.62 3.22
N ALA A 320 -84.54 46.12 2.02
CA ALA A 320 -84.86 47.51 1.63
C ALA A 320 -86.37 47.72 1.51
N ASP A 321 -86.87 48.72 2.15
CA ASP A 321 -88.33 49.06 2.22
C ASP A 321 -88.75 49.82 0.94
N THR A 322 -87.81 50.45 0.22
CA THR A 322 -88.17 51.27 -0.94
C THR A 322 -87.35 50.79 -2.18
N ASP A 323 -87.91 50.99 -3.38
CA ASP A 323 -87.24 50.68 -4.63
C ASP A 323 -86.02 51.60 -4.88
N GLU A 324 -86.02 52.83 -4.36
CA GLU A 324 -84.94 53.80 -4.43
C GLU A 324 -83.73 53.29 -3.60
N GLU A 325 -83.94 52.80 -2.44
CA GLU A 325 -82.90 52.19 -1.56
C GLU A 325 -82.33 50.91 -2.23
N ARG A 326 -83.18 50.05 -2.78
CA ARG A 326 -82.76 48.83 -3.47
C ARG A 326 -81.90 49.13 -4.68
N MET A 327 -82.22 50.16 -5.45
CA MET A 327 -81.46 50.55 -6.58
C MET A 327 -80.09 51.18 -6.22
N SER A 328 -80.06 51.95 -5.12
CA SER A 328 -78.79 52.47 -4.57
C SER A 328 -77.78 51.36 -4.18
N TYR A 329 -78.28 50.32 -3.52
CA TYR A 329 -77.42 49.17 -3.17
C TYR A 329 -76.97 48.38 -4.38
N TYR A 330 -77.82 48.21 -5.39
CA TYR A 330 -77.46 47.57 -6.68
C TYR A 330 -76.33 48.30 -7.38
N ASP A 331 -76.38 49.64 -7.44
CA ASP A 331 -75.37 50.45 -8.14
C ASP A 331 -74.00 50.36 -7.46
N VAL A 332 -73.89 50.06 -6.18
CA VAL A 332 -72.63 49.80 -5.43
C VAL A 332 -72.10 48.44 -5.75
N ILE A 333 -72.94 47.44 -6.03
CA ILE A 333 -72.50 46.06 -6.35
C ILE A 333 -72.07 45.97 -7.81
N LYS A 334 -72.65 46.73 -8.71
CA LYS A 334 -72.32 46.75 -10.16
C LYS A 334 -70.93 47.28 -10.43
#